data_02f09a71bb16659825b41af0cc2ce0c5
#
_entry.id   02f09a71bb16659825b41af0cc2ce0c5
#
_cell.length_a   1.000
_cell.length_b   1.000
_cell.length_c   1.000
_cell.angle_alpha   90.00
_cell.angle_beta   90.00
_cell.angle_gamma   90.00
#
_symmetry.space_group_name_H-M   'P 1'
#
loop_
_entity.id
_entity.type
_entity.pdbx_description
1 polymer ?
#
loop_
_entity_poly.entity_id
_entity_poly.type
_entity_poly.pdbx_seq_one_letter_code
_entity_poly.pdbx_strand_id
1 'polypeptide(L)'
;MTIEVKISKRLIPYKSAFIFLQKRVDDVKKGRNSELLWILEHPLTFTAGIRAKENEVLDKKIKLIKTNRGGKITLHSPGQKVIYFVLNLNNRKKDIRRLVNAIETSIISFLNIYEINAVSDKNNIFCY
;
A
#
# COMPACT_ATOMS: atom_id res chain seq x y z
N MET A 1 1.59 -15.28 17.00
CA MET A 1 1.37 -13.92 16.45
C MET A 1 0.26 -13.99 15.43
N THR A 2 -0.76 -13.19 15.59
CA THR A 2 -1.92 -13.17 14.68
C THR A 2 -1.86 -11.95 13.78
N ILE A 3 -2.25 -12.14 12.51
CA ILE A 3 -2.44 -11.06 11.55
C ILE A 3 -3.95 -10.95 11.31
N GLU A 4 -4.52 -9.78 11.57
CA GLU A 4 -5.90 -9.47 11.20
C GLU A 4 -5.98 -9.23 9.70
N VAL A 5 -6.92 -9.88 9.02
CA VAL A 5 -7.25 -9.57 7.62
C VAL A 5 -8.56 -8.80 7.58
N LYS A 6 -8.49 -7.53 7.19
CA LYS A 6 -9.66 -6.66 7.06
C LYS A 6 -9.97 -6.40 5.59
N ILE A 7 -11.23 -6.58 5.19
CA ILE A 7 -11.68 -6.31 3.83
C ILE A 7 -12.80 -5.27 3.89
N SER A 8 -12.63 -4.16 3.19
CA SER A 8 -13.65 -3.12 3.06
C SER A 8 -14.33 -3.22 1.71
N LYS A 9 -15.65 -3.38 1.73
CA LYS A 9 -16.49 -3.45 0.51
C LYS A 9 -16.83 -2.07 -0.07
N ARG A 10 -16.76 -1.02 0.77
CA ARG A 10 -17.03 0.36 0.37
C ARG A 10 -15.71 1.06 0.04
N LEU A 11 -15.78 2.07 -0.82
CA LEU A 11 -14.65 2.97 -1.06
C LEU A 11 -14.26 3.68 0.24
N ILE A 12 -12.98 3.65 0.58
CA ILE A 12 -12.45 4.31 1.78
C ILE A 12 -11.70 5.57 1.36
N PRO A 13 -12.09 6.76 1.83
CA PRO A 13 -11.34 7.98 1.57
C PRO A 13 -9.88 7.83 2.03
N TYR A 14 -8.93 8.28 1.19
CA TYR A 14 -7.50 8.10 1.45
C TYR A 14 -7.07 8.64 2.83
N LYS A 15 -7.54 9.85 3.18
CA LYS A 15 -7.21 10.46 4.49
C LYS A 15 -7.71 9.63 5.67
N SER A 16 -8.92 9.08 5.56
CA SER A 16 -9.49 8.22 6.61
C SER A 16 -8.70 6.94 6.78
N ALA A 17 -8.31 6.31 5.65
CA ALA A 17 -7.45 5.13 5.67
C ALA A 17 -6.09 5.45 6.32
N PHE A 18 -5.48 6.58 5.96
CA PHE A 18 -4.19 7.00 6.48
C PHE A 18 -4.20 7.19 8.01
N ILE A 19 -5.21 7.89 8.54
CA ILE A 19 -5.38 8.09 9.99
C ILE A 19 -5.53 6.75 10.72
N PHE A 20 -6.36 5.87 10.17
CA PHE A 20 -6.55 4.54 10.75
C PHE A 20 -5.25 3.72 10.76
N LEU A 21 -4.51 3.73 9.64
CA LEU A 21 -3.25 3.00 9.51
C LEU A 21 -2.18 3.54 10.45
N GLN A 22 -2.06 4.84 10.61
CA GLN A 22 -1.11 5.44 11.57
C GLN A 22 -1.39 5.00 13.00
N LYS A 23 -2.66 5.03 13.40
CA LYS A 23 -3.06 4.53 14.72
C LYS A 23 -2.74 3.04 14.88
N ARG A 24 -3.02 2.23 13.86
CA ARG A 24 -2.71 0.79 13.88
C ARG A 24 -1.21 0.55 14.02
N VAL A 25 -0.36 1.30 13.32
CA VAL A 25 1.10 1.21 13.43
C VAL A 25 1.55 1.48 14.86
N ASP A 26 1.04 2.53 15.50
CA ASP A 26 1.36 2.86 16.89
C ASP A 26 0.90 1.76 17.86
N ASP A 27 -0.28 1.21 17.63
CA ASP A 27 -0.84 0.15 18.48
C ASP A 27 -0.07 -1.15 18.33
N VAL A 28 0.32 -1.54 17.11
CA VAL A 28 1.18 -2.71 16.86
C VAL A 28 2.56 -2.53 17.47
N LYS A 29 3.17 -1.34 17.32
CA LYS A 29 4.46 -1.01 17.91
C LYS A 29 4.46 -1.13 19.44
N LYS A 30 3.35 -0.77 20.08
CA LYS A 30 3.16 -0.83 21.53
C LYS A 30 2.61 -2.17 22.03
N GLY A 31 2.44 -3.15 21.14
CA GLY A 31 1.88 -4.46 21.49
C GLY A 31 0.40 -4.45 21.88
N ARG A 32 -0.33 -3.37 21.56
CA ARG A 32 -1.74 -3.20 21.93
C ARG A 32 -2.72 -3.76 20.93
N ASN A 33 -2.25 -4.08 19.72
CA ASN A 33 -3.10 -4.62 18.67
C ASN A 33 -2.32 -5.60 17.78
N SER A 34 -3.05 -6.47 17.08
CA SER A 34 -2.49 -7.39 16.08
C SER A 34 -1.99 -6.64 14.85
N GLU A 35 -1.09 -7.28 14.11
CA GLU A 35 -0.70 -6.88 12.76
C GLU A 35 -1.92 -6.88 11.83
N LEU A 36 -1.84 -6.16 10.70
CA LEU A 36 -2.97 -5.95 9.81
C LEU A 36 -2.59 -6.12 8.35
N LEU A 37 -3.40 -6.85 7.60
CA LEU A 37 -3.55 -6.73 6.16
C LEU A 37 -4.91 -6.11 5.89
N TRP A 38 -4.95 -4.94 5.25
CA TRP A 38 -6.20 -4.27 4.95
C TRP A 38 -6.39 -4.12 3.45
N ILE A 39 -7.40 -4.81 2.92
CA ILE A 39 -7.76 -4.82 1.50
C ILE A 39 -8.93 -3.86 1.32
N LEU A 40 -8.76 -2.88 0.45
CA LEU A 40 -9.75 -1.85 0.19
C LEU A 40 -9.62 -1.26 -1.22
N GLU A 41 -10.51 -0.36 -1.55
CA GLU A 41 -10.43 0.53 -2.71
C GLU A 41 -10.61 1.98 -2.24
N HIS A 42 -9.97 2.91 -2.94
CA HIS A 42 -10.16 4.35 -2.72
C HIS A 42 -11.05 4.96 -3.80
N PRO A 43 -11.79 6.04 -3.49
CA PRO A 43 -12.31 6.91 -4.52
C PRO A 43 -11.17 7.51 -5.36
N LEU A 44 -11.49 8.09 -6.51
CA LEU A 44 -10.49 8.75 -7.37
C LEU A 44 -9.65 9.73 -6.54
N THR A 45 -8.38 9.44 -6.40
CA THR A 45 -7.47 10.18 -5.51
C THR A 45 -6.07 10.22 -6.08
N PHE A 46 -5.50 11.41 -6.20
CA PHE A 46 -4.10 11.61 -6.54
C PHE A 46 -3.29 11.88 -5.27
N THR A 47 -2.22 11.15 -5.06
CA THR A 47 -1.31 11.33 -3.94
C THR A 47 0.08 11.70 -4.43
N ALA A 48 0.74 12.62 -3.73
CA ALA A 48 2.11 13.00 -3.99
C ALA A 48 3.02 12.46 -2.88
N GLY A 49 3.98 11.62 -3.25
CA GLY A 49 5.04 11.17 -2.35
C GLY A 49 6.13 12.24 -2.18
N ILE A 50 7.11 11.98 -1.31
CA ILE A 50 8.18 12.93 -0.96
C ILE A 50 9.08 13.32 -2.14
N ARG A 51 9.11 12.53 -3.23
CA ARG A 51 9.88 12.80 -4.45
C ARG A 51 9.05 13.44 -5.57
N ALA A 52 7.77 13.71 -5.33
CA ALA A 52 6.92 14.38 -6.31
C ALA A 52 7.34 15.84 -6.50
N LYS A 53 7.38 16.29 -7.74
CA LYS A 53 7.67 17.67 -8.11
C LYS A 53 6.40 18.34 -8.63
N GLU A 54 6.21 19.63 -8.34
CA GLU A 54 5.03 20.38 -8.76
C GLU A 54 4.88 20.47 -10.28
N ASN A 55 6.00 20.48 -11.01
CA ASN A 55 6.00 20.50 -12.47
C ASN A 55 5.58 19.17 -13.12
N GLU A 56 5.44 18.10 -12.36
CA GLU A 56 4.92 16.82 -12.84
C GLU A 56 3.39 16.81 -12.97
N VAL A 57 2.70 17.84 -12.43
CA VAL A 57 1.25 17.99 -12.52
C VAL A 57 0.91 18.88 -13.71
N LEU A 58 0.45 18.28 -14.79
CA LEU A 58 0.11 19.00 -16.02
C LEU A 58 -1.22 19.77 -15.90
N ASP A 59 -2.20 19.22 -15.20
CA ASP A 59 -3.48 19.89 -14.95
C ASP A 59 -3.55 20.41 -13.51
N LYS A 60 -3.52 21.75 -13.38
CA LYS A 60 -3.59 22.46 -12.09
C LYS A 60 -4.92 22.27 -11.34
N LYS A 61 -5.96 21.74 -11.98
CA LYS A 61 -7.25 21.41 -11.34
C LYS A 61 -7.18 20.15 -10.49
N ILE A 62 -6.16 19.30 -10.70
CA ILE A 62 -5.97 18.07 -9.94
C ILE A 62 -5.54 18.42 -8.52
N LYS A 63 -6.35 18.00 -7.55
CA LYS A 63 -6.02 18.12 -6.13
C LYS A 63 -5.13 16.97 -5.71
N LEU A 64 -3.89 17.28 -5.35
CA LEU A 64 -2.94 16.32 -4.80
C LEU A 64 -3.04 16.24 -3.28
N ILE A 65 -3.08 15.05 -2.74
CA ILE A 65 -2.88 14.80 -1.31
C ILE A 65 -1.39 14.56 -1.09
N LYS A 66 -0.71 15.49 -0.42
CA LYS A 66 0.70 15.31 -0.02
C LYS A 66 0.80 14.26 1.07
N THR A 67 1.74 13.35 0.91
CA THR A 67 1.97 12.21 1.82
C THR A 67 3.45 12.10 2.17
N ASN A 68 3.77 11.36 3.21
CA ASN A 68 5.13 11.05 3.62
C ASN A 68 5.66 9.71 3.04
N ARG A 69 4.91 9.07 2.14
CA ARG A 69 5.39 7.85 1.46
C ARG A 69 6.53 8.17 0.49
N GLY A 70 7.32 7.18 0.16
CA GLY A 70 8.28 7.25 -0.93
C GLY A 70 7.61 7.42 -2.30
N GLY A 71 8.40 7.67 -3.33
CA GLY A 71 7.93 7.78 -4.70
C GLY A 71 7.38 9.15 -5.07
N LYS A 72 6.77 9.20 -6.24
CA LYS A 72 6.24 10.40 -6.88
C LYS A 72 4.72 10.48 -6.76
N ILE A 73 4.03 10.84 -7.86
CA ILE A 73 2.56 10.93 -7.92
C ILE A 73 2.00 9.54 -8.20
N THR A 74 0.94 9.20 -7.51
CA THR A 74 0.20 7.94 -7.69
C THR A 74 -1.29 8.25 -7.78
N LEU A 75 -1.96 7.56 -8.69
CA LEU A 75 -3.41 7.57 -8.84
C LEU A 75 -4.00 6.35 -8.15
N HIS A 76 -5.04 6.57 -7.36
CA HIS A 76 -5.94 5.54 -6.86
C HIS A 76 -7.34 5.77 -7.41
N SER A 77 -8.04 4.70 -7.79
CA SER A 77 -9.39 4.78 -8.34
C SER A 77 -10.24 3.57 -7.97
N PRO A 78 -11.56 3.67 -8.04
CA PRO A 78 -12.45 2.51 -7.94
C PRO A 78 -12.01 1.41 -8.93
N GLY A 79 -12.12 0.15 -8.51
CA GLY A 79 -11.65 -1.01 -9.28
C GLY A 79 -10.17 -1.36 -9.04
N GLN A 80 -9.38 -0.48 -8.43
CA GLN A 80 -8.01 -0.76 -8.02
C GLN A 80 -7.98 -1.26 -6.58
N LYS A 81 -7.66 -2.54 -6.39
CA LYS A 81 -7.44 -3.10 -5.06
C LYS A 81 -6.12 -2.59 -4.49
N VAL A 82 -6.20 -2.07 -3.28
CA VAL A 82 -5.04 -1.64 -2.50
C VAL A 82 -4.94 -2.53 -1.26
N ILE A 83 -3.76 -3.04 -0.99
CA ILE A 83 -3.49 -3.86 0.19
C ILE A 83 -2.49 -3.11 1.06
N TYR A 84 -2.92 -2.70 2.24
CA TYR A 84 -2.05 -2.10 3.24
C TYR A 84 -1.55 -3.16 4.20
N PHE A 85 -0.25 -3.14 4.46
CA PHE A 85 0.43 -4.03 5.39
C PHE A 85 0.90 -3.24 6.61
N VAL A 86 0.42 -3.59 7.79
CA VAL A 86 0.95 -3.09 9.06
C VAL A 86 1.58 -4.27 9.79
N LEU A 87 2.88 -4.41 9.64
CA LEU A 87 3.65 -5.56 10.12
C LEU A 87 4.81 -5.10 10.99
N ASN A 88 5.09 -5.87 12.04
CA ASN A 88 6.24 -5.64 12.91
C ASN A 88 7.48 -6.38 12.36
N LEU A 89 8.40 -5.65 11.75
CA LEU A 89 9.61 -6.22 11.17
C LEU A 89 10.57 -6.80 12.21
N ASN A 90 10.48 -6.42 13.48
CA ASN A 90 11.29 -7.05 14.54
C ASN A 90 11.03 -8.55 14.63
N ASN A 91 9.82 -8.98 14.30
CA ASN A 91 9.43 -10.39 14.29
C ASN A 91 9.83 -11.11 12.99
N ARG A 92 10.45 -10.41 12.02
CA ARG A 92 10.78 -10.91 10.66
C ARG A 92 12.23 -10.63 10.28
N LYS A 93 13.17 -10.77 11.22
CA LYS A 93 14.60 -10.53 10.99
C LYS A 93 14.95 -9.15 10.43
N LYS A 94 14.04 -8.18 10.52
CA LYS A 94 14.17 -6.80 10.00
C LYS A 94 14.55 -6.72 8.50
N ASP A 95 14.24 -7.76 7.72
CA ASP A 95 14.57 -7.86 6.31
C ASP A 95 13.38 -7.44 5.43
N ILE A 96 13.39 -6.16 5.04
CA ILE A 96 12.34 -5.59 4.20
C ILE A 96 12.39 -6.14 2.77
N ARG A 97 13.58 -6.46 2.24
CA ARG A 97 13.70 -7.00 0.88
C ARG A 97 13.07 -8.38 0.79
N ARG A 98 13.29 -9.20 1.81
CA ARG A 98 12.65 -10.52 1.90
C ARG A 98 11.13 -10.40 2.00
N LEU A 99 10.62 -9.42 2.75
CA LEU A 99 9.19 -9.16 2.85
C LEU A 99 8.60 -8.75 1.50
N VAL A 100 9.22 -7.79 0.79
CA VAL A 100 8.78 -7.36 -0.54
C VAL A 100 8.77 -8.53 -1.52
N ASN A 101 9.84 -9.32 -1.56
CA ASN A 101 9.91 -10.51 -2.42
C ASN A 101 8.81 -11.54 -2.10
N ALA A 102 8.48 -11.75 -0.83
CA ALA A 102 7.40 -12.64 -0.44
C ALA A 102 6.03 -12.13 -0.92
N ILE A 103 5.80 -10.82 -0.85
CA ILE A 103 4.57 -10.18 -1.35
C ILE A 103 4.47 -10.34 -2.86
N GLU A 104 5.52 -10.01 -3.61
CA GLU A 104 5.57 -10.16 -5.07
C GLU A 104 5.32 -11.61 -5.50
N THR A 105 6.01 -12.57 -4.89
CA THR A 105 5.83 -13.99 -5.17
C THR A 105 4.40 -14.45 -4.91
N SER A 106 3.78 -13.97 -3.84
CA SER A 106 2.38 -14.29 -3.50
C SER A 106 1.42 -13.75 -4.55
N ILE A 107 1.64 -12.52 -5.03
CA ILE A 107 0.81 -11.91 -6.08
C ILE A 107 0.99 -12.65 -7.41
N ILE A 108 2.22 -12.97 -7.80
CA ILE A 108 2.50 -13.74 -9.02
C ILE A 108 1.80 -15.11 -8.95
N SER A 109 1.91 -15.81 -7.83
CA SER A 109 1.25 -17.10 -7.64
C SER A 109 -0.28 -16.99 -7.70
N PHE A 110 -0.84 -15.93 -7.15
CA PHE A 110 -2.27 -15.66 -7.23
C PHE A 110 -2.72 -15.39 -8.67
N LEU A 111 -1.98 -14.58 -9.43
CA LEU A 111 -2.29 -14.28 -10.82
C LEU A 111 -2.19 -15.53 -11.73
N ASN A 112 -1.25 -16.41 -11.44
CA ASN A 112 -1.12 -17.68 -12.16
C ASN A 112 -2.37 -18.59 -12.04
N ILE A 113 -3.15 -18.49 -10.94
CA ILE A 113 -4.42 -19.21 -10.80
C ILE A 113 -5.43 -18.78 -11.87
N TYR A 114 -5.32 -17.56 -12.35
CA TYR A 114 -6.15 -16.99 -13.42
C TYR A 114 -5.47 -17.02 -14.79
N GLU A 115 -4.41 -17.82 -14.94
CA GLU A 115 -3.63 -17.95 -16.20
C GLU A 115 -2.99 -16.62 -16.64
N ILE A 116 -2.78 -15.69 -15.71
CA ILE A 116 -2.12 -14.40 -15.96
C ILE A 116 -0.63 -14.56 -15.65
N ASN A 117 0.21 -14.46 -16.67
CA ASN A 117 1.65 -14.47 -16.53
C ASN A 117 2.13 -13.12 -15.99
N ALA A 118 2.70 -13.11 -14.81
CA ALA A 118 3.27 -11.92 -14.17
C ALA A 118 4.72 -12.20 -13.78
N VAL A 119 5.55 -11.16 -13.85
CA VAL A 119 6.96 -11.21 -13.46
C VAL A 119 7.30 -10.05 -12.53
N SER A 120 8.26 -10.26 -11.65
CA SER A 120 8.81 -9.20 -10.82
C SER A 120 9.79 -8.35 -11.63
N ASP A 121 9.63 -7.02 -11.60
CA ASP A 121 10.60 -6.09 -12.17
C ASP A 121 11.59 -5.66 -11.10
N LYS A 122 12.78 -6.25 -11.12
CA LYS A 122 13.85 -5.97 -10.16
C LYS A 122 14.39 -4.53 -10.22
N ASN A 123 14.20 -3.84 -11.35
CA ASN A 123 14.68 -2.48 -11.55
C ASN A 123 13.67 -1.43 -11.06
N ASN A 124 12.41 -1.81 -10.93
CA ASN A 124 11.29 -0.95 -10.56
C ASN A 124 10.51 -1.54 -9.39
N ILE A 125 11.17 -1.73 -8.25
CA ILE A 125 10.58 -2.30 -7.02
C ILE A 125 9.31 -1.54 -6.56
N PHE A 126 9.03 -0.38 -7.13
CA PHE A 126 7.89 0.48 -6.83
C PHE A 126 6.97 0.71 -8.04
N CYS A 127 7.02 -0.14 -9.04
CA CYS A 127 6.00 -0.20 -10.09
C CYS A 127 4.90 -1.18 -9.67
N TYR A 128 3.75 -0.90 -9.84
CA TYR A 128 2.49 -1.01 -9.17
C TYR A 128 1.35 -1.56 -10.01
#